data_1a2c07a87c3e5b79de20791f994e8dd0
#
_entry.id   1a2c07a87c3e5b79de20791f994e8dd0
#
_cell.length_a   1.000
_cell.length_b   1.000
_cell.length_c   1.000
_cell.angle_alpha   90.00
_cell.angle_beta   90.00
_cell.angle_gamma   90.00
#
_symmetry.space_group_name_H-M   'P 1'
#
loop_
_entity.id
_entity.type
_entity.pdbx_description
1 polymer ?
#
loop_
_entity_poly.entity_id
_entity_poly.type
_entity_poly.pdbx_seq_one_letter_code
_entity_poly.pdbx_strand_id
1 'polypeptide(L)'
;RLVGSEMCIRDSFMYESYINKIEDVGKLRNLKPGTIRTYQNNVKDFLKFINKHPDELTCEDARDFLLFLKNKGNKSSTLNNKNGALVFFYKRVLGKLWDDNLVPRAINDYAIPRVLTRSEIEMLLDATSNLKYKAIFALMYSSGLRISEVIHLRYEDISRTNMQIYIHESKTHTARYAILSQRALDILTEYWFKCGRPTGILFPNQWTGDYLTSSGPRLELKKAVNRAGLPKDIHSHCLRHSFATHLLEDGVDIRYIQSLLGHRSPKSTEIYLHISNKTLIGIHSPFDKKGGDKNG
;
A
#
# COMPACT_ATOMS: atom_id res chain seq x y z
N ARG A 1 -6.59 -13.16 46.96
CA ARG A 1 -5.89 -13.34 45.65
C ARG A 1 -6.84 -13.71 44.46
N LEU A 2 -8.08 -13.21 44.47
CA LEU A 2 -9.06 -13.42 43.38
C LEU A 2 -9.59 -12.10 42.78
N VAL A 3 -9.01 -10.95 43.16
CA VAL A 3 -9.48 -9.61 42.74
C VAL A 3 -8.99 -9.24 41.33
N GLY A 4 -7.94 -9.87 40.81
CA GLY A 4 -7.32 -9.53 39.48
C GLY A 4 -8.06 -10.10 38.28
N SER A 5 -8.78 -11.21 38.36
CA SER A 5 -9.44 -11.87 37.24
C SER A 5 -10.83 -11.32 36.92
N GLU A 6 -11.58 -10.93 37.94
CA GLU A 6 -12.92 -10.35 37.77
C GLU A 6 -12.86 -8.92 37.24
N MET A 7 -11.83 -8.15 37.60
CA MET A 7 -11.61 -6.80 37.10
C MET A 7 -11.27 -6.79 35.61
N CYS A 8 -10.45 -7.76 35.11
CA CYS A 8 -10.15 -7.90 33.71
C CYS A 8 -11.36 -8.29 32.83
N ILE A 9 -12.32 -9.04 33.37
CA ILE A 9 -13.51 -9.47 32.61
C ILE A 9 -14.51 -8.31 32.48
N ARG A 10 -14.76 -7.55 33.58
CA ARG A 10 -15.64 -6.37 33.57
C ARG A 10 -15.13 -5.28 32.61
N ASP A 11 -13.83 -5.02 32.62
CA ASP A 11 -13.19 -4.03 31.76
C ASP A 11 -13.24 -4.44 30.28
N SER A 12 -13.15 -5.73 29.99
CA SER A 12 -13.30 -6.26 28.63
C SER A 12 -14.70 -6.01 28.07
N PHE A 13 -15.76 -6.25 28.84
CA PHE A 13 -17.15 -5.99 28.43
C PHE A 13 -17.44 -4.50 28.25
N MET A 14 -16.90 -3.66 29.11
CA MET A 14 -17.09 -2.22 29.06
C MET A 14 -16.52 -1.61 27.76
N TYR A 15 -15.32 -2.00 27.38
CA TYR A 15 -14.69 -1.50 26.15
C TYR A 15 -15.33 -2.07 24.86
N GLU A 16 -15.91 -3.26 24.94
CA GLU A 16 -16.48 -3.95 23.77
C GLU A 16 -17.64 -3.18 23.14
N SER A 17 -18.49 -2.55 23.95
CA SER A 17 -19.58 -1.70 23.46
C SER A 17 -19.07 -0.51 22.63
N TYR A 18 -18.00 0.14 23.08
CA TYR A 18 -17.39 1.27 22.37
C TYR A 18 -16.62 0.81 21.12
N ILE A 19 -16.01 -0.36 21.15
CA ILE A 19 -15.34 -0.95 19.97
C ILE A 19 -16.36 -1.31 18.89
N ASN A 20 -17.53 -1.83 19.28
CA ASN A 20 -18.63 -2.11 18.35
C ASN A 20 -19.20 -0.82 17.76
N LYS A 21 -19.34 0.27 18.53
CA LYS A 21 -19.72 1.58 18.00
C LYS A 21 -18.75 2.11 16.93
N ILE A 22 -17.45 1.79 17.01
CA ILE A 22 -16.47 2.13 15.94
C ILE A 22 -16.86 1.44 14.63
N GLU A 23 -17.32 0.19 14.70
CA GLU A 23 -17.76 -0.56 13.54
C GLU A 23 -19.00 0.06 12.92
N ASP A 24 -20.04 0.34 13.72
CA ASP A 24 -21.29 0.90 13.25
C ASP A 24 -21.09 2.28 12.60
N VAL A 25 -20.39 3.18 13.30
CA VAL A 25 -20.07 4.52 12.77
C VAL A 25 -19.18 4.41 11.53
N GLY A 26 -18.26 3.45 11.51
CA GLY A 26 -17.39 3.18 10.36
C GLY A 26 -18.19 2.72 9.14
N LYS A 27 -19.16 1.81 9.32
CA LYS A 27 -20.09 1.35 8.27
C LYS A 27 -20.94 2.50 7.73
N LEU A 28 -21.55 3.30 8.60
CA LEU A 28 -22.36 4.47 8.22
C LEU A 28 -21.55 5.49 7.40
N ARG A 29 -20.23 5.57 7.61
CA ARG A 29 -19.32 6.44 6.88
C ARG A 29 -18.66 5.79 5.66
N ASN A 30 -19.10 4.61 5.26
CA ASN A 30 -18.52 3.85 4.15
C ASN A 30 -17.01 3.61 4.30
N LEU A 31 -16.52 3.43 5.52
CA LEU A 31 -15.13 3.05 5.74
C LEU A 31 -14.92 1.59 5.34
N LYS A 32 -13.77 1.31 4.72
CA LYS A 32 -13.42 -0.07 4.35
C LYS A 32 -13.26 -0.95 5.60
N PRO A 33 -13.67 -2.23 5.56
CA PRO A 33 -13.56 -3.15 6.70
C PRO A 33 -12.16 -3.22 7.32
N GLY A 34 -11.11 -3.15 6.49
CA GLY A 34 -9.72 -3.10 6.96
C GLY A 34 -9.37 -1.83 7.76
N THR A 35 -9.96 -0.68 7.39
CA THR A 35 -9.79 0.57 8.15
C THR A 35 -10.49 0.50 9.49
N ILE A 36 -11.73 -0.01 9.50
CA ILE A 36 -12.52 -0.21 10.73
C ILE A 36 -11.74 -1.10 11.71
N ARG A 37 -11.27 -2.26 11.24
CA ARG A 37 -10.47 -3.19 12.05
C ARG A 37 -9.19 -2.53 12.59
N THR A 38 -8.52 -1.72 11.78
CA THR A 38 -7.32 -0.98 12.20
C THR A 38 -7.66 0.01 13.31
N TYR A 39 -8.77 0.75 13.16
CA TYR A 39 -9.23 1.70 14.17
C TYR A 39 -9.61 0.98 15.48
N GLN A 40 -10.36 -0.11 15.38
CA GLN A 40 -10.71 -0.93 16.55
C GLN A 40 -9.45 -1.40 17.30
N ASN A 41 -8.45 -1.94 16.60
CA ASN A 41 -7.22 -2.42 17.20
C ASN A 41 -6.42 -1.28 17.87
N ASN A 42 -6.30 -0.13 17.16
CA ASN A 42 -5.58 1.02 17.71
C ASN A 42 -6.25 1.61 18.96
N VAL A 43 -7.59 1.65 18.98
CA VAL A 43 -8.35 2.11 20.14
C VAL A 43 -8.29 1.08 21.28
N LYS A 44 -8.35 -0.22 20.99
CA LYS A 44 -8.12 -1.28 22.01
C LYS A 44 -6.75 -1.13 22.67
N ASP A 45 -5.69 -0.89 21.91
CA ASP A 45 -4.35 -0.66 22.45
C ASP A 45 -4.31 0.56 23.37
N PHE A 46 -4.98 1.65 22.95
CA PHE A 46 -5.08 2.87 23.74
C PHE A 46 -5.85 2.67 25.06
N LEU A 47 -7.03 2.06 25.00
CA LEU A 47 -7.86 1.81 26.17
C LEU A 47 -7.15 0.90 27.20
N LYS A 48 -6.43 -0.12 26.72
CA LYS A 48 -5.59 -0.96 27.57
C LYS A 48 -4.46 -0.20 28.24
N PHE A 49 -3.85 0.77 27.55
CA PHE A 49 -2.77 1.57 28.09
C PHE A 49 -3.24 2.53 29.18
N ILE A 50 -4.34 3.24 28.90
CA ILE A 50 -4.81 4.30 29.80
C ILE A 50 -5.60 3.75 31.00
N ASN A 51 -6.28 2.61 30.83
CA ASN A 51 -7.10 1.94 31.83
C ASN A 51 -8.10 2.88 32.53
N LYS A 52 -8.82 3.71 31.77
CA LYS A 52 -9.87 4.62 32.23
C LYS A 52 -11.19 4.33 31.53
N HIS A 53 -12.32 4.72 32.14
CA HIS A 53 -13.60 4.66 31.45
C HIS A 53 -13.61 5.59 30.22
N PRO A 54 -14.16 5.17 29.07
CA PRO A 54 -14.16 5.99 27.85
C PRO A 54 -14.78 7.38 28.01
N ASP A 55 -15.77 7.52 28.89
CA ASP A 55 -16.41 8.82 29.18
C ASP A 55 -15.50 9.79 29.93
N GLU A 56 -14.48 9.30 30.64
CA GLU A 56 -13.52 10.11 31.41
C GLU A 56 -12.30 10.51 30.61
N LEU A 57 -12.15 9.97 29.38
CA LEU A 57 -10.99 10.23 28.54
C LEU A 57 -10.90 11.70 28.14
N THR A 58 -9.68 12.23 28.20
CA THR A 58 -9.29 13.58 27.76
C THR A 58 -8.29 13.53 26.59
N CYS A 59 -8.06 14.66 25.95
CA CYS A 59 -7.01 14.74 24.91
C CYS A 59 -5.60 14.55 25.50
N GLU A 60 -5.40 14.82 26.78
CA GLU A 60 -4.12 14.58 27.48
C GLU A 60 -3.80 13.07 27.53
N ASP A 61 -4.80 12.23 27.78
CA ASP A 61 -4.64 10.78 27.76
C ASP A 61 -4.17 10.29 26.37
N ALA A 62 -4.74 10.85 25.32
CA ALA A 62 -4.33 10.54 23.94
C ALA A 62 -2.90 11.00 23.65
N ARG A 63 -2.52 12.21 24.11
CA ARG A 63 -1.15 12.74 24.00
C ARG A 63 -0.15 11.81 24.70
N ASP A 64 -0.43 11.43 25.93
CA ASP A 64 0.46 10.62 26.76
C ASP A 64 0.67 9.22 26.14
N PHE A 65 -0.37 8.64 25.59
CA PHE A 65 -0.25 7.38 24.83
C PHE A 65 0.64 7.52 23.59
N LEU A 66 0.46 8.59 22.80
CA LEU A 66 1.27 8.80 21.59
C LEU A 66 2.73 9.13 21.94
N LEU A 67 2.99 9.88 23.02
CA LEU A 67 4.34 10.13 23.53
C LEU A 67 5.00 8.83 24.02
N PHE A 68 4.28 8.00 24.76
CA PHE A 68 4.77 6.68 25.14
C PHE A 68 5.19 5.84 23.94
N LEU A 69 4.38 5.82 22.88
CA LEU A 69 4.72 5.07 21.66
C LEU A 69 5.92 5.69 20.92
N LYS A 70 6.03 7.01 20.89
CA LYS A 70 7.19 7.71 20.32
C LYS A 70 8.47 7.35 21.07
N ASN A 71 8.42 7.37 22.40
CA ASN A 71 9.55 7.01 23.26
C ASN A 71 9.96 5.52 23.10
N LYS A 72 9.02 4.65 22.71
CA LYS A 72 9.31 3.26 22.30
C LYS A 72 9.92 3.13 20.89
N GLY A 73 10.20 4.21 20.20
CA GLY A 73 10.82 4.21 18.86
C GLY A 73 9.85 3.95 17.70
N ASN A 74 8.53 4.14 17.90
CA ASN A 74 7.60 4.01 16.79
C ASN A 74 7.80 5.12 15.74
N LYS A 75 7.70 4.74 14.45
CA LYS A 75 7.82 5.66 13.32
C LYS A 75 6.66 6.66 13.27
N SER A 76 6.91 7.86 12.74
CA SER A 76 5.91 8.92 12.56
C SER A 76 4.64 8.44 11.83
N SER A 77 4.78 7.58 10.82
CA SER A 77 3.64 7.00 10.10
C SER A 77 2.75 6.11 10.98
N THR A 78 3.34 5.36 11.92
CA THR A 78 2.60 4.55 12.90
C THR A 78 1.87 5.43 13.89
N LEU A 79 2.53 6.47 14.40
CA LEU A 79 1.91 7.45 15.31
C LEU A 79 0.74 8.15 14.63
N ASN A 80 0.89 8.59 13.38
CA ASN A 80 -0.18 9.23 12.62
C ASN A 80 -1.37 8.30 12.35
N ASN A 81 -1.13 7.01 12.14
CA ASN A 81 -2.19 6.02 11.99
C ASN A 81 -2.99 5.88 13.30
N LYS A 82 -2.30 5.78 14.44
CA LYS A 82 -2.93 5.72 15.76
C LYS A 82 -3.65 7.02 16.10
N ASN A 83 -3.03 8.18 15.85
CA ASN A 83 -3.67 9.49 16.01
C ASN A 83 -4.99 9.56 15.22
N GLY A 84 -5.00 9.15 13.94
CA GLY A 84 -6.19 9.11 13.12
C GLY A 84 -7.32 8.26 13.70
N ALA A 85 -6.98 7.12 14.30
CA ALA A 85 -7.95 6.25 14.99
C ALA A 85 -8.50 6.91 16.26
N LEU A 86 -7.65 7.59 17.04
CA LEU A 86 -8.06 8.31 18.25
C LEU A 86 -8.96 9.51 17.90
N VAL A 87 -8.59 10.31 16.89
CA VAL A 87 -9.45 11.41 16.38
C VAL A 87 -10.84 10.89 15.99
N PHE A 88 -10.89 9.76 15.28
CA PHE A 88 -12.16 9.14 14.92
C PHE A 88 -12.95 8.72 16.17
N PHE A 89 -12.29 8.07 17.11
CA PHE A 89 -12.91 7.59 18.36
C PHE A 89 -13.48 8.76 19.19
N TYR A 90 -12.67 9.78 19.47
CA TYR A 90 -13.10 10.94 20.24
C TYR A 90 -14.25 11.68 19.56
N LYS A 91 -14.05 12.09 18.29
CA LYS A 91 -15.02 12.95 17.61
C LYS A 91 -16.30 12.22 17.19
N ARG A 92 -16.24 10.93 16.87
CA ARG A 92 -17.35 10.22 16.21
C ARG A 92 -18.02 9.17 17.10
N VAL A 93 -17.31 8.61 18.06
CA VAL A 93 -17.86 7.58 18.95
C VAL A 93 -18.20 8.19 20.31
N LEU A 94 -17.30 9.00 20.87
CA LEU A 94 -17.51 9.63 22.17
C LEU A 94 -18.23 10.98 22.10
N GLY A 95 -18.31 11.62 20.93
CA GLY A 95 -18.87 12.97 20.77
C GLY A 95 -18.05 14.07 21.43
N LYS A 96 -16.76 13.80 21.71
CA LYS A 96 -15.85 14.72 22.41
C LYS A 96 -15.09 15.62 21.44
N LEU A 97 -14.70 16.81 21.91
CA LEU A 97 -13.78 17.68 21.17
C LEU A 97 -12.39 17.06 21.10
N TRP A 98 -11.67 17.37 20.04
CA TRP A 98 -10.28 16.99 19.84
C TRP A 98 -9.45 18.24 19.63
N ASP A 99 -8.39 18.37 20.41
CA ASP A 99 -7.45 19.48 20.31
C ASP A 99 -6.24 19.08 19.46
N ASP A 100 -6.18 19.58 18.22
CA ASP A 100 -5.07 19.33 17.31
C ASP A 100 -3.75 20.03 17.75
N ASN A 101 -3.82 21.07 18.62
CA ASN A 101 -2.64 21.72 19.16
C ASN A 101 -2.02 20.87 20.27
N LEU A 102 -2.86 20.27 21.13
CA LEU A 102 -2.40 19.40 22.22
C LEU A 102 -1.89 18.04 21.70
N VAL A 103 -2.53 17.52 20.65
CA VAL A 103 -2.20 16.22 20.04
C VAL A 103 -1.91 16.39 18.54
N PRO A 104 -0.79 17.04 18.19
CA PRO A 104 -0.46 17.29 16.78
C PRO A 104 -0.11 16.00 16.05
N ARG A 105 -0.27 16.03 14.74
CA ARG A 105 0.24 14.96 13.89
C ARG A 105 1.76 15.00 13.83
N ALA A 106 2.39 13.84 13.91
CA ALA A 106 3.82 13.73 13.71
C ALA A 106 4.21 14.11 12.27
N ILE A 107 5.27 14.89 12.12
CA ILE A 107 5.87 15.17 10.81
C ILE A 107 6.43 13.85 10.27
N ASN A 108 6.01 13.46 9.06
CA ASN A 108 6.54 12.25 8.44
C ASN A 108 7.94 12.50 7.87
N ASP A 109 8.84 11.58 8.16
CA ASP A 109 10.12 11.53 7.47
C ASP A 109 9.87 11.15 6.00
N TYR A 110 10.34 11.96 5.08
CA TYR A 110 10.33 11.62 3.65
C TYR A 110 11.45 10.61 3.38
N ALA A 111 11.12 9.34 3.50
CA ALA A 111 12.01 8.29 3.02
C ALA A 111 11.86 8.16 1.49
N ILE A 112 12.98 8.29 0.78
CA ILE A 112 13.02 8.01 -0.66
C ILE A 112 12.66 6.51 -0.85
N PRO A 113 11.64 6.17 -1.65
CA PRO A 113 11.28 4.78 -1.89
C PRO A 113 12.42 4.00 -2.53
N ARG A 114 12.60 2.76 -2.11
CA ARG A 114 13.53 1.84 -2.77
C ARG A 114 13.06 1.55 -4.19
N VAL A 115 13.93 1.82 -5.16
CA VAL A 115 13.78 1.46 -6.57
C VAL A 115 14.76 0.33 -6.87
N LEU A 116 14.29 -0.75 -7.49
CA LEU A 116 15.13 -1.84 -7.98
C LEU A 116 15.65 -1.47 -9.38
N THR A 117 16.88 -1.79 -9.66
CA THR A 117 17.41 -1.74 -11.01
C THR A 117 16.74 -2.79 -11.90
N ARG A 118 16.85 -2.65 -13.22
CA ARG A 118 16.31 -3.65 -14.17
C ARG A 118 16.94 -5.03 -13.93
N SER A 119 18.23 -5.09 -13.62
CA SER A 119 18.93 -6.34 -13.29
C SER A 119 18.44 -6.95 -11.97
N GLU A 120 18.18 -6.16 -10.92
CA GLU A 120 17.62 -6.66 -9.67
C GLU A 120 16.20 -7.23 -9.88
N ILE A 121 15.40 -6.64 -10.78
CA ILE A 121 14.08 -7.19 -11.16
C ILE A 121 14.22 -8.57 -11.81
N GLU A 122 15.18 -8.71 -12.75
CA GLU A 122 15.47 -10.01 -13.38
C GLU A 122 15.87 -11.06 -12.33
N MET A 123 16.85 -10.74 -11.49
CA MET A 123 17.28 -11.62 -10.41
C MET A 123 16.12 -12.05 -9.49
N LEU A 124 15.23 -11.11 -9.16
CA LEU A 124 14.05 -11.39 -8.34
C LEU A 124 13.07 -12.35 -9.02
N LEU A 125 12.78 -12.11 -10.31
CA LEU A 125 11.87 -12.95 -11.08
C LEU A 125 12.44 -14.36 -11.28
N ASP A 126 13.74 -14.47 -11.52
CA ASP A 126 14.40 -15.77 -11.70
C ASP A 126 14.53 -16.55 -10.38
N ALA A 127 14.74 -15.87 -9.26
CA ALA A 127 14.71 -16.46 -7.93
C ALA A 127 13.29 -16.87 -7.47
N THR A 128 12.24 -16.47 -8.20
CA THR A 128 10.85 -16.83 -7.87
C THR A 128 10.50 -18.18 -8.50
N SER A 129 10.65 -19.26 -7.73
CA SER A 129 10.47 -20.64 -8.20
C SER A 129 9.00 -20.99 -8.54
N ASN A 130 8.04 -20.41 -7.83
CA ASN A 130 6.62 -20.66 -8.07
C ASN A 130 6.09 -19.76 -9.18
N LEU A 131 5.66 -20.37 -10.29
CA LEU A 131 5.24 -19.67 -11.50
C LEU A 131 4.04 -18.71 -11.27
N LYS A 132 3.10 -19.07 -10.39
CA LYS A 132 1.99 -18.17 -9.99
C LYS A 132 2.52 -16.86 -9.43
N TYR A 133 3.45 -16.93 -8.50
CA TYR A 133 4.01 -15.72 -7.88
C TYR A 133 4.95 -15.00 -8.82
N LYS A 134 5.68 -15.71 -9.69
CA LYS A 134 6.48 -15.09 -10.76
C LYS A 134 5.59 -14.25 -11.68
N ALA A 135 4.43 -14.77 -12.10
CA ALA A 135 3.46 -14.04 -12.90
C ALA A 135 2.88 -12.82 -12.15
N ILE A 136 2.56 -12.97 -10.87
CA ILE A 136 2.11 -11.86 -10.02
C ILE A 136 3.15 -10.73 -9.98
N PHE A 137 4.42 -11.05 -9.72
CA PHE A 137 5.49 -10.04 -9.62
C PHE A 137 5.81 -9.42 -10.97
N ALA A 138 5.78 -10.20 -12.04
CA ALA A 138 5.93 -9.71 -13.40
C ALA A 138 4.84 -8.67 -13.74
N LEU A 139 3.58 -8.94 -13.44
CA LEU A 139 2.48 -7.99 -13.63
C LEU A 139 2.61 -6.75 -12.74
N MET A 140 3.04 -6.91 -11.48
CA MET A 140 3.26 -5.77 -10.59
C MET A 140 4.32 -4.82 -11.13
N TYR A 141 5.40 -5.34 -11.68
CA TYR A 141 6.46 -4.52 -12.25
C TYR A 141 6.08 -3.99 -13.64
N SER A 142 5.65 -4.85 -14.57
CA SER A 142 5.43 -4.45 -15.97
C SER A 142 4.23 -3.54 -16.19
N SER A 143 3.26 -3.56 -15.28
CA SER A 143 2.00 -2.82 -15.38
C SER A 143 1.78 -1.84 -14.22
N GLY A 144 2.72 -1.76 -13.29
CA GLY A 144 2.64 -0.89 -12.12
C GLY A 144 1.48 -1.21 -11.16
N LEU A 145 0.98 -2.45 -11.15
CA LEU A 145 -0.18 -2.82 -10.36
C LEU A 145 0.13 -2.94 -8.86
N ARG A 146 -0.86 -2.62 -8.02
CA ARG A 146 -0.79 -2.94 -6.59
C ARG A 146 -1.02 -4.44 -6.39
N ILE A 147 -0.41 -5.01 -5.35
CA ILE A 147 -0.63 -6.42 -5.00
C ILE A 147 -2.12 -6.76 -4.86
N SER A 148 -2.92 -5.85 -4.27
CA SER A 148 -4.36 -6.02 -4.13
C SER A 148 -5.11 -5.97 -5.46
N GLU A 149 -4.59 -5.28 -6.47
CA GLU A 149 -5.17 -5.24 -7.80
C GLU A 149 -4.88 -6.56 -8.54
N VAL A 150 -3.62 -7.00 -8.52
CA VAL A 150 -3.20 -8.23 -9.22
C VAL A 150 -3.92 -9.48 -8.70
N ILE A 151 -4.04 -9.65 -7.39
CA ILE A 151 -4.68 -10.84 -6.81
C ILE A 151 -6.19 -10.91 -7.05
N HIS A 152 -6.82 -9.81 -7.47
CA HIS A 152 -8.25 -9.76 -7.82
C HIS A 152 -8.51 -9.76 -9.33
N LEU A 153 -7.47 -9.92 -10.17
CA LEU A 153 -7.64 -10.03 -11.62
C LEU A 153 -8.39 -11.31 -12.00
N ARG A 154 -9.15 -11.18 -13.07
CA ARG A 154 -9.83 -12.29 -13.74
C ARG A 154 -9.22 -12.47 -15.13
N TYR A 155 -9.45 -13.61 -15.77
CA TYR A 155 -8.97 -13.87 -17.14
C TYR A 155 -9.52 -12.88 -18.15
N GLU A 156 -10.79 -12.52 -17.99
CA GLU A 156 -11.50 -11.56 -18.84
C GLU A 156 -10.93 -10.13 -18.76
N ASP A 157 -10.16 -9.80 -17.72
CA ASP A 157 -9.50 -8.51 -17.57
C ASP A 157 -8.26 -8.35 -18.47
N ILE A 158 -7.77 -9.45 -19.04
CA ILE A 158 -6.55 -9.47 -19.85
C ILE A 158 -6.89 -9.36 -21.34
N SER A 159 -6.68 -8.19 -21.91
CA SER A 159 -6.80 -7.99 -23.37
C SER A 159 -5.47 -8.25 -24.07
N ARG A 160 -5.34 -9.42 -24.67
CA ARG A 160 -4.16 -9.80 -25.47
C ARG A 160 -4.05 -8.97 -26.75
N THR A 161 -5.18 -8.65 -27.37
CA THR A 161 -5.23 -7.88 -28.61
C THR A 161 -4.78 -6.43 -28.41
N ASN A 162 -5.21 -5.82 -27.30
CA ASN A 162 -4.88 -4.43 -27.00
C ASN A 162 -3.64 -4.28 -26.13
N MET A 163 -3.04 -5.40 -25.67
CA MET A 163 -1.94 -5.41 -24.69
C MET A 163 -2.25 -4.55 -23.46
N GLN A 164 -3.44 -4.77 -22.89
CA GLN A 164 -3.97 -4.01 -21.76
C GLN A 164 -4.57 -4.92 -20.70
N ILE A 165 -4.59 -4.42 -19.47
CA ILE A 165 -5.24 -5.04 -18.32
C ILE A 165 -6.32 -4.08 -17.83
N TYR A 166 -7.55 -4.54 -17.74
CA TYR A 166 -8.63 -3.77 -17.12
C TYR A 166 -8.58 -3.96 -15.61
N ILE A 167 -8.45 -2.86 -14.89
CA ILE A 167 -8.46 -2.85 -13.44
C ILE A 167 -9.83 -2.31 -13.02
N HIS A 168 -10.64 -3.21 -12.47
CA HIS A 168 -11.89 -2.85 -11.84
C HIS A 168 -11.66 -1.88 -10.68
N GLU A 169 -12.62 -1.60 -9.86
CA GLU A 169 -12.47 -0.67 -8.76
C GLU A 169 -11.20 -0.92 -7.92
N SER A 170 -10.33 0.08 -7.85
CA SER A 170 -9.18 0.07 -6.96
C SER A 170 -9.52 0.70 -5.60
N LYS A 171 -8.54 0.74 -4.70
CA LYS A 171 -8.65 1.46 -3.41
C LYS A 171 -9.04 2.95 -3.59
N THR A 172 -8.88 3.48 -4.79
CA THR A 172 -9.20 4.87 -5.18
C THR A 172 -10.52 5.02 -5.92
N HIS A 173 -11.32 3.96 -6.07
CA HIS A 173 -12.63 3.94 -6.73
C HIS A 173 -12.66 4.41 -8.20
N THR A 174 -11.55 4.30 -8.94
CA THR A 174 -11.53 4.56 -10.38
C THR A 174 -11.05 3.32 -11.12
N ALA A 175 -11.91 2.79 -11.99
CA ALA A 175 -11.52 1.79 -12.96
C ALA A 175 -10.52 2.41 -13.96
N ARG A 176 -9.55 1.63 -14.44
CA ARG A 176 -8.56 2.08 -15.41
C ARG A 176 -8.00 0.93 -16.23
N TYR A 177 -7.38 1.27 -17.34
CA TYR A 177 -6.52 0.35 -18.07
C TYR A 177 -5.06 0.51 -17.64
N ALA A 178 -4.36 -0.61 -17.51
CA ALA A 178 -2.92 -0.68 -17.35
C ALA A 178 -2.28 -1.33 -18.58
N ILE A 179 -1.03 -1.02 -18.86
CA ILE A 179 -0.29 -1.66 -19.96
C ILE A 179 0.05 -3.11 -19.60
N LEU A 180 0.07 -3.98 -20.60
CA LEU A 180 0.52 -5.36 -20.49
C LEU A 180 1.77 -5.54 -21.37
N SER A 181 2.90 -5.92 -20.78
CA SER A 181 4.09 -6.22 -21.57
C SER A 181 4.01 -7.62 -22.16
N GLN A 182 4.63 -7.83 -23.34
CA GLN A 182 4.69 -9.16 -23.98
C GLN A 182 5.31 -10.19 -23.04
N ARG A 183 6.41 -9.85 -22.39
CA ARG A 183 7.10 -10.74 -21.46
C ARG A 183 6.24 -11.16 -20.26
N ALA A 184 5.45 -10.23 -19.70
CA ALA A 184 4.51 -10.59 -18.64
C ALA A 184 3.37 -11.49 -19.16
N LEU A 185 2.91 -11.24 -20.39
CA LEU A 185 1.92 -12.09 -21.06
C LEU A 185 2.47 -13.51 -21.30
N ASP A 186 3.74 -13.66 -21.68
CA ASP A 186 4.37 -14.97 -21.90
C ASP A 186 4.45 -15.76 -20.59
N ILE A 187 4.91 -15.14 -19.49
CA ILE A 187 4.94 -15.76 -18.15
C ILE A 187 3.51 -16.13 -17.69
N LEU A 188 2.55 -15.25 -17.93
CA LEU A 188 1.14 -15.49 -17.59
C LEU A 188 0.55 -16.65 -18.42
N THR A 189 0.91 -16.72 -19.69
CA THR A 189 0.48 -17.79 -20.61
C THR A 189 1.05 -19.14 -20.18
N GLU A 190 2.34 -19.20 -19.82
CA GLU A 190 2.96 -20.40 -19.27
C GLU A 190 2.26 -20.85 -17.98
N TYR A 191 1.99 -19.91 -17.07
CA TYR A 191 1.23 -20.17 -15.84
C TYR A 191 -0.16 -20.76 -16.16
N TRP A 192 -0.89 -20.14 -17.08
CA TRP A 192 -2.23 -20.58 -17.47
C TRP A 192 -2.25 -22.01 -18.05
N PHE A 193 -1.28 -22.35 -18.92
CA PHE A 193 -1.17 -23.72 -19.43
C PHE A 193 -0.86 -24.74 -18.33
N LYS A 194 0.06 -24.42 -17.42
CA LYS A 194 0.43 -25.33 -16.31
C LYS A 194 -0.68 -25.52 -15.28
N CYS A 195 -1.62 -24.59 -15.17
CA CYS A 195 -2.75 -24.68 -14.27
C CYS A 195 -4.01 -25.30 -14.91
N GLY A 196 -3.90 -25.90 -16.12
CA GLY A 196 -5.03 -26.57 -16.78
C GLY A 196 -6.01 -25.62 -17.46
N ARG A 197 -5.57 -24.41 -17.83
CA ARG A 197 -6.35 -23.40 -18.57
C ARG A 197 -7.63 -22.97 -17.83
N PRO A 198 -7.55 -22.56 -16.56
CA PRO A 198 -8.72 -22.15 -15.79
C PRO A 198 -9.38 -20.91 -16.41
N THR A 199 -10.66 -20.72 -16.11
CA THR A 199 -11.44 -19.51 -16.39
C THR A 199 -11.80 -18.79 -15.10
N GLY A 200 -12.18 -17.52 -15.16
CA GLY A 200 -12.57 -16.74 -13.99
C GLY A 200 -11.38 -16.14 -13.23
N ILE A 201 -11.19 -16.45 -11.95
CA ILE A 201 -10.13 -15.86 -11.13
C ILE A 201 -8.75 -16.22 -11.70
N LEU A 202 -7.92 -15.20 -11.96
CA LEU A 202 -6.61 -15.39 -12.59
C LEU A 202 -5.61 -16.11 -11.65
N PHE A 203 -5.62 -15.76 -10.36
CA PHE A 203 -4.73 -16.33 -9.35
C PHE A 203 -5.54 -16.89 -8.16
N PRO A 204 -6.21 -18.03 -8.35
CA PRO A 204 -7.02 -18.61 -7.29
C PRO A 204 -6.16 -19.11 -6.12
N ASN A 205 -6.73 -19.07 -4.93
CA ASN A 205 -6.23 -19.80 -3.78
C ASN A 205 -6.41 -21.31 -4.04
N GLN A 206 -5.33 -22.07 -3.97
CA GLN A 206 -5.37 -23.51 -4.28
C GLN A 206 -6.22 -24.35 -3.30
N TRP A 207 -6.53 -23.82 -2.12
CA TRP A 207 -7.28 -24.52 -1.09
C TRP A 207 -8.77 -24.16 -1.10
N THR A 208 -9.12 -22.91 -1.37
CA THR A 208 -10.49 -22.42 -1.30
C THR A 208 -11.10 -22.14 -2.67
N GLY A 209 -10.29 -22.04 -3.72
CA GLY A 209 -10.74 -21.60 -5.04
C GLY A 209 -11.01 -20.07 -5.14
N ASP A 210 -11.05 -19.36 -4.02
CA ASP A 210 -11.29 -17.93 -3.95
C ASP A 210 -10.07 -17.09 -4.28
N TYR A 211 -10.20 -15.76 -4.20
CA TYR A 211 -9.09 -14.82 -4.36
C TYR A 211 -7.99 -15.06 -3.31
N LEU A 212 -6.76 -14.87 -3.73
CA LEU A 212 -5.61 -14.86 -2.81
C LEU A 212 -5.71 -13.72 -1.80
N THR A 213 -5.23 -13.95 -0.60
CA THR A 213 -4.89 -12.87 0.33
C THR A 213 -3.51 -12.30 0.00
N SER A 214 -3.28 -11.03 0.30
CA SER A 214 -1.98 -10.38 0.03
C SER A 214 -0.82 -10.92 0.85
N SER A 215 -1.07 -11.74 1.88
CA SER A 215 -0.05 -12.34 2.75
C SER A 215 0.79 -13.37 2.01
N GLY A 216 0.18 -14.24 1.20
CA GLY A 216 0.88 -15.27 0.42
C GLY A 216 1.93 -14.68 -0.53
N PRO A 217 1.54 -13.79 -1.46
CA PRO A 217 2.51 -13.13 -2.34
C PRO A 217 3.59 -12.33 -1.60
N ARG A 218 3.26 -11.65 -0.48
CA ARG A 218 4.27 -10.95 0.33
C ARG A 218 5.30 -11.89 0.95
N LEU A 219 4.86 -13.04 1.44
CA LEU A 219 5.76 -14.06 1.99
C LEU A 219 6.67 -14.61 0.91
N GLU A 220 6.12 -14.94 -0.26
CA GLU A 220 6.92 -15.47 -1.37
C GLU A 220 7.90 -14.42 -1.92
N LEU A 221 7.49 -13.15 -2.01
CA LEU A 221 8.41 -12.06 -2.36
C LEU A 221 9.60 -12.00 -1.41
N LYS A 222 9.36 -12.08 -0.10
CA LYS A 222 10.44 -12.11 0.90
C LYS A 222 11.40 -13.30 0.71
N LYS A 223 10.86 -14.48 0.37
CA LYS A 223 11.67 -15.65 0.05
C LYS A 223 12.49 -15.45 -1.23
N ALA A 224 11.88 -14.90 -2.27
CA ALA A 224 12.55 -14.61 -3.54
C ALA A 224 13.68 -13.58 -3.38
N VAL A 225 13.43 -12.50 -2.62
CA VAL A 225 14.46 -11.50 -2.25
C VAL A 225 15.65 -12.15 -1.55
N ASN A 226 15.39 -13.02 -0.58
CA ASN A 226 16.48 -13.73 0.11
C ASN A 226 17.24 -14.69 -0.81
N ARG A 227 16.55 -15.43 -1.70
CA ARG A 227 17.19 -16.34 -2.68
C ARG A 227 18.02 -15.59 -3.70
N ALA A 228 17.56 -14.41 -4.12
CA ALA A 228 18.27 -13.53 -5.05
C ALA A 228 19.46 -12.78 -4.41
N GLY A 229 19.66 -12.88 -3.10
CA GLY A 229 20.70 -12.12 -2.38
C GLY A 229 20.43 -10.60 -2.35
N LEU A 230 19.20 -10.18 -2.58
CA LEU A 230 18.81 -8.77 -2.64
C LEU A 230 18.57 -8.18 -1.23
N PRO A 231 18.63 -6.85 -1.07
CA PRO A 231 18.37 -6.17 0.19
C PRO A 231 16.99 -6.48 0.78
N LYS A 232 16.93 -6.71 2.09
CA LYS A 232 15.71 -7.15 2.81
C LYS A 232 14.60 -6.10 2.93
N ASP A 233 14.87 -4.85 2.59
CA ASP A 233 13.91 -3.74 2.56
C ASP A 233 12.98 -3.76 1.33
N ILE A 234 13.26 -4.65 0.36
CA ILE A 234 12.42 -4.83 -0.82
C ILE A 234 11.06 -5.42 -0.44
N HIS A 235 10.01 -4.74 -0.83
CA HIS A 235 8.62 -5.11 -0.60
C HIS A 235 7.76 -4.86 -1.85
N SER A 236 6.52 -5.30 -1.84
CA SER A 236 5.65 -5.28 -3.02
C SER A 236 5.49 -3.91 -3.69
N HIS A 237 5.53 -2.81 -2.92
CA HIS A 237 5.45 -1.47 -3.50
C HIS A 237 6.74 -1.07 -4.26
N CYS A 238 7.90 -1.68 -3.94
CA CYS A 238 9.13 -1.40 -4.65
C CYS A 238 9.02 -1.75 -6.16
N LEU A 239 8.33 -2.85 -6.51
CA LEU A 239 8.09 -3.22 -7.90
C LEU A 239 7.33 -2.13 -8.67
N ARG A 240 6.27 -1.60 -8.06
CA ARG A 240 5.48 -0.52 -8.64
C ARG A 240 6.25 0.81 -8.68
N HIS A 241 7.06 1.10 -7.67
CA HIS A 241 7.94 2.28 -7.67
C HIS A 241 8.99 2.18 -8.79
N SER A 242 9.59 1.00 -8.96
CA SER A 242 10.55 0.75 -10.04
C SER A 242 9.91 0.90 -11.42
N PHE A 243 8.68 0.40 -11.63
CA PHE A 243 7.93 0.63 -12.87
C PHE A 243 7.79 2.12 -13.17
N ALA A 244 7.31 2.90 -12.21
CA ALA A 244 7.08 4.33 -12.40
C ALA A 244 8.38 5.11 -12.66
N THR A 245 9.45 4.77 -11.93
CA THR A 245 10.76 5.41 -12.08
C THR A 245 11.38 5.07 -13.42
N HIS A 246 11.33 3.80 -13.84
CA HIS A 246 11.87 3.38 -15.12
C HIS A 246 11.12 3.99 -16.32
N LEU A 247 9.79 4.15 -16.24
CA LEU A 247 9.04 4.88 -17.27
C LEU A 247 9.45 6.35 -17.34
N LEU A 248 9.67 6.99 -16.20
CA LEU A 248 10.11 8.37 -16.14
C LEU A 248 11.54 8.51 -16.71
N GLU A 249 12.43 7.56 -16.41
CA GLU A 249 13.79 7.48 -16.97
C GLU A 249 13.81 7.22 -18.48
N ASP A 250 12.78 6.51 -18.98
CA ASP A 250 12.57 6.27 -20.42
C ASP A 250 11.88 7.48 -21.11
N GLY A 251 11.66 8.59 -20.39
CA GLY A 251 11.12 9.84 -20.94
C GLY A 251 9.60 9.93 -21.02
N VAL A 252 8.87 9.00 -20.37
CA VAL A 252 7.41 9.06 -20.32
C VAL A 252 6.96 10.21 -19.42
N ASP A 253 6.08 11.08 -19.94
CA ASP A 253 5.54 12.20 -19.17
C ASP A 253 4.82 11.70 -17.89
N ILE A 254 5.10 12.39 -16.79
CA ILE A 254 4.60 12.04 -15.46
C ILE A 254 3.07 11.97 -15.39
N ARG A 255 2.35 12.72 -16.22
CA ARG A 255 0.89 12.70 -16.30
C ARG A 255 0.36 11.35 -16.80
N TYR A 256 1.04 10.74 -17.78
CA TYR A 256 0.70 9.39 -18.23
C TYR A 256 1.01 8.35 -17.16
N ILE A 257 2.15 8.48 -16.46
CA ILE A 257 2.51 7.61 -15.34
C ILE A 257 1.46 7.71 -14.24
N GLN A 258 1.01 8.93 -13.91
CA GLN A 258 -0.07 9.17 -12.94
C GLN A 258 -1.38 8.46 -13.32
N SER A 259 -1.76 8.56 -14.59
CA SER A 259 -2.95 7.88 -15.14
C SER A 259 -2.82 6.36 -15.06
N LEU A 260 -1.71 5.79 -15.53
CA LEU A 260 -1.43 4.35 -15.47
C LEU A 260 -1.46 3.80 -14.04
N LEU A 261 -0.93 4.57 -13.09
CA LEU A 261 -0.93 4.19 -11.68
C LEU A 261 -2.29 4.41 -11.00
N GLY A 262 -3.18 5.21 -11.56
CA GLY A 262 -4.47 5.57 -10.95
C GLY A 262 -4.28 6.38 -9.67
N HIS A 263 -3.40 7.38 -9.69
CA HIS A 263 -3.20 8.32 -8.60
C HIS A 263 -4.17 9.49 -8.72
N ARG A 264 -5.03 9.70 -7.71
CA ARG A 264 -5.93 10.86 -7.66
C ARG A 264 -5.21 12.18 -7.38
N SER A 265 -4.10 12.13 -6.66
CA SER A 265 -3.32 13.31 -6.29
C SER A 265 -1.98 13.30 -7.02
N PRO A 266 -1.58 14.41 -7.67
CA PRO A 266 -0.25 14.57 -8.25
C PRO A 266 0.86 14.30 -7.25
N LYS A 267 0.70 14.72 -5.98
CA LYS A 267 1.65 14.46 -4.88
C LYS A 267 2.13 13.02 -4.79
N SER A 268 1.24 12.06 -5.10
CA SER A 268 1.59 10.63 -5.05
C SER A 268 2.53 10.21 -6.18
N THR A 269 2.62 11.00 -7.24
CA THR A 269 3.46 10.72 -8.41
C THR A 269 4.71 11.60 -8.41
N GLU A 270 4.64 12.80 -7.81
CA GLU A 270 5.77 13.73 -7.66
C GLU A 270 6.98 13.10 -6.94
N ILE A 271 6.74 12.10 -6.09
CA ILE A 271 7.81 11.36 -5.41
C ILE A 271 8.81 10.74 -6.40
N TYR A 272 8.37 10.40 -7.62
CA TYR A 272 9.23 9.83 -8.66
C TYR A 272 10.14 10.86 -9.31
N LEU A 273 9.77 12.14 -9.31
CA LEU A 273 10.62 13.24 -9.80
C LEU A 273 11.88 13.39 -8.94
N HIS A 274 11.78 13.15 -7.64
CA HIS A 274 12.93 13.23 -6.73
C HIS A 274 13.87 12.02 -6.81
N ILE A 275 13.43 10.93 -7.45
CA ILE A 275 14.19 9.69 -7.55
C ILE A 275 14.95 9.59 -8.87
N SER A 276 14.40 10.17 -9.96
CA SER A 276 14.99 10.07 -11.30
C SER A 276 16.02 11.16 -11.55
N ASN A 277 17.29 10.85 -11.27
CA ASN A 277 18.42 11.73 -11.61
C ASN A 277 18.73 11.77 -13.12
N LYS A 278 18.39 10.72 -13.88
CA LYS A 278 18.69 10.66 -15.33
C LYS A 278 18.01 11.77 -16.12
N THR A 279 16.76 12.10 -15.77
CA THR A 279 16.01 13.17 -16.43
C THR A 279 16.66 14.53 -16.20
N LEU A 280 17.26 14.75 -15.01
CA LEU A 280 17.97 15.99 -14.68
C LEU A 280 19.33 16.08 -15.40
N ILE A 281 20.05 14.97 -15.52
CA ILE A 281 21.36 14.91 -16.18
C ILE A 281 21.23 15.20 -17.69
N GLY A 282 20.10 14.86 -18.31
CA GLY A 282 19.80 15.12 -19.73
C GLY A 282 19.34 16.55 -20.03
N ILE A 283 19.10 17.39 -19.02
CA ILE A 283 18.68 18.79 -19.23
C ILE A 283 19.91 19.66 -19.50
N HIS A 284 20.05 20.11 -20.73
CA HIS A 284 21.05 21.11 -21.09
C HIS A 284 20.56 22.52 -20.77
N SER A 285 21.46 23.35 -20.26
CA SER A 285 21.14 24.75 -19.99
C SER A 285 20.74 25.47 -21.29
N PRO A 286 19.65 26.27 -21.28
CA PRO A 286 19.33 27.10 -22.45
C PRO A 286 20.49 28.04 -22.84
N PHE A 287 21.39 28.34 -21.92
CA PHE A 287 22.58 29.17 -22.14
C PHE A 287 23.64 28.45 -23.00
N ASP A 288 23.67 27.11 -23.01
CA ASP A 288 24.58 26.29 -23.83
C ASP A 288 24.11 26.18 -25.29
N LYS A 289 22.86 26.54 -25.59
CA LYS A 289 22.38 26.69 -26.96
C LYS A 289 22.88 28.01 -27.50
N LYS A 290 24.00 27.97 -28.24
CA LYS A 290 24.44 29.14 -29.02
C LYS A 290 23.28 29.63 -29.90
N GLY A 291 22.89 30.89 -29.68
CA GLY A 291 21.92 31.56 -30.53
C GLY A 291 22.45 31.64 -31.96
N GLY A 292 21.98 30.76 -32.83
CA GLY A 292 22.39 30.73 -34.19
C GLY A 292 22.03 29.41 -34.89
N ASP A 293 20.75 29.21 -35.16
CA ASP A 293 20.30 28.53 -36.34
C ASP A 293 18.93 29.10 -36.76
N LYS A 294 18.97 30.29 -37.31
CA LYS A 294 18.00 30.70 -38.34
C LYS A 294 18.57 30.11 -39.62
N ASN A 295 17.95 29.03 -40.11
CA ASN A 295 17.79 28.75 -41.53
C ASN A 295 17.44 27.27 -41.75
N GLY A 296 16.36 27.07 -42.52
CA GLY A 296 16.04 25.89 -43.22
C GLY A 296 14.63 25.40 -42.99
#